data_ed2560ee4175f2329dcee655f7565eda
#
_entry.id   ed2560ee4175f2329dcee655f7565eda
#
_cell.length_a   1.000
_cell.length_b   1.000
_cell.length_c   1.000
_cell.angle_alpha   90.00
_cell.angle_beta   90.00
_cell.angle_gamma   90.00
#
_symmetry.space_group_name_H-M   'P 1'
#
loop_
_entity.id
_entity.type
_entity.pdbx_description
1 polymer ?
#
loop_
_entity_poly.entity_id
_entity_poly.type
_entity_poly.pdbx_seq_one_letter_code
_entity_poly.pdbx_strand_id
1 'polypeptide(L)'
;MKIYATAILAAMSLALGGCATVLNGTKEDYSVDSQPNGAKVRFTGGETCTTPCKVELKRKDDLRADVELDGYDPAYILIQSRLGGSAFGNILLGGGIGAVVDGTNGSSNRLYPKPLIVKLAPKGSGEKAVLLDKDGKVRSTVEDHNNSVRVDVAKTIGADLAELKQEPASAEASDPSDAAKAE
;
A
#
# COMPACT_ATOMS: atom_id res chain seq x y z
N MET A 1 -6.85 -51.29 10.29
CA MET A 1 -6.92 -50.15 11.22
C MET A 1 -5.88 -49.05 10.93
N LYS A 2 -4.64 -49.35 10.51
CA LYS A 2 -3.58 -48.33 10.26
C LYS A 2 -3.86 -47.45 9.04
N ILE A 3 -4.53 -47.93 7.98
CA ILE A 3 -4.83 -47.18 6.75
C ILE A 3 -5.89 -46.11 6.95
N TYR A 4 -6.88 -46.36 7.80
CA TYR A 4 -7.93 -45.37 8.10
C TYR A 4 -7.44 -44.21 8.97
N ALA A 5 -6.48 -44.47 9.85
CA ALA A 5 -5.88 -43.43 10.69
C ALA A 5 -5.05 -42.41 9.87
N THR A 6 -4.33 -42.90 8.85
CA THR A 6 -3.56 -41.99 7.95
C THR A 6 -4.45 -41.18 7.04
N ALA A 7 -5.58 -41.75 6.56
CA ALA A 7 -6.54 -41.03 5.74
C ALA A 7 -7.28 -39.92 6.50
N ILE A 8 -7.58 -40.13 7.78
CA ILE A 8 -8.22 -39.12 8.64
C ILE A 8 -7.25 -37.98 8.96
N LEU A 9 -5.97 -38.28 9.21
CA LEU A 9 -4.95 -37.23 9.44
C LEU A 9 -4.74 -36.37 8.19
N ALA A 10 -4.73 -36.98 6.98
CA ALA A 10 -4.58 -36.25 5.73
C ALA A 10 -5.82 -35.38 5.39
N ALA A 11 -7.01 -35.81 5.72
CA ALA A 11 -8.24 -35.01 5.53
C ALA A 11 -8.32 -33.82 6.49
N MET A 12 -7.79 -33.97 7.71
CA MET A 12 -7.80 -32.92 8.73
C MET A 12 -6.79 -31.80 8.44
N SER A 13 -5.71 -32.11 7.71
CA SER A 13 -4.70 -31.12 7.30
C SER A 13 -5.14 -30.23 6.12
N LEU A 14 -6.09 -30.67 5.29
CA LEU A 14 -6.63 -29.85 4.19
C LEU A 14 -7.65 -28.80 4.69
N ALA A 15 -8.24 -28.96 5.87
CA ALA A 15 -9.25 -28.04 6.39
C ALA A 15 -8.67 -26.76 7.04
N LEU A 16 -7.37 -26.72 7.33
CA LEU A 16 -6.74 -25.58 8.03
C LEU A 16 -6.19 -24.47 7.10
N GLY A 17 -6.13 -24.71 5.79
CA GLY A 17 -5.50 -23.78 4.83
C GLY A 17 -6.35 -22.57 4.41
N GLY A 18 -7.64 -22.52 4.77
CA GLY A 18 -8.57 -21.49 4.28
C GLY A 18 -8.93 -20.36 5.25
N CYS A 19 -8.42 -20.39 6.48
CA CYS A 19 -8.95 -19.54 7.54
C CYS A 19 -8.68 -18.04 7.40
N ALA A 20 -7.57 -17.62 6.82
CA ALA A 20 -7.24 -16.18 6.75
C ALA A 20 -8.11 -15.44 5.72
N THR A 21 -8.38 -16.04 4.57
CA THR A 21 -9.27 -15.46 3.55
C THR A 21 -10.71 -15.39 4.03
N VAL A 22 -11.17 -16.37 4.81
CA VAL A 22 -12.52 -16.40 5.40
C VAL A 22 -12.66 -15.36 6.51
N LEU A 23 -11.60 -15.13 7.31
CA LEU A 23 -11.64 -14.22 8.44
C LEU A 23 -11.41 -12.75 8.05
N ASN A 24 -10.51 -12.51 7.11
CA ASN A 24 -10.10 -11.13 6.79
C ASN A 24 -10.66 -10.61 5.45
N GLY A 25 -11.05 -11.50 4.53
CA GLY A 25 -11.42 -11.11 3.15
C GLY A 25 -10.23 -10.53 2.38
N THR A 26 -10.46 -10.20 1.11
CA THR A 26 -9.46 -9.56 0.22
C THR A 26 -9.57 -8.03 0.19
N LYS A 27 -10.62 -7.50 0.80
CA LYS A 27 -10.92 -6.07 0.94
C LYS A 27 -10.92 -5.64 2.40
N GLU A 28 -10.81 -4.36 2.64
CA GLU A 28 -10.92 -3.78 3.97
C GLU A 28 -11.62 -2.43 3.94
N ASP A 29 -12.30 -2.13 5.05
CA ASP A 29 -12.80 -0.79 5.32
C ASP A 29 -11.61 0.14 5.58
N TYR A 30 -11.48 1.15 4.73
CA TYR A 30 -10.44 2.15 4.80
C TYR A 30 -11.05 3.49 5.19
N SER A 31 -10.70 3.95 6.39
CA SER A 31 -11.19 5.23 6.94
C SER A 31 -10.33 6.37 6.43
N VAL A 32 -11.00 7.41 5.94
CA VAL A 32 -10.37 8.64 5.46
C VAL A 32 -10.98 9.84 6.16
N ASP A 33 -10.13 10.72 6.66
CA ASP A 33 -10.50 11.97 7.29
C ASP A 33 -9.61 13.11 6.82
N SER A 34 -10.08 14.34 6.94
CA SER A 34 -9.32 15.53 6.60
C SER A 34 -9.55 16.67 7.59
N GLN A 35 -8.57 17.56 7.68
CA GLN A 35 -8.68 18.82 8.41
C GLN A 35 -8.39 19.95 7.42
N PRO A 36 -9.41 20.79 7.10
CA PRO A 36 -10.83 20.67 7.49
C PRO A 36 -11.55 19.48 6.83
N ASN A 37 -12.71 19.11 7.41
CA ASN A 37 -13.59 18.09 6.85
C ASN A 37 -14.24 18.59 5.54
N GLY A 38 -14.79 17.66 4.76
CA GLY A 38 -15.50 17.97 3.52
C GLY A 38 -14.62 17.91 2.27
N ALA A 39 -13.39 17.44 2.39
CA ALA A 39 -12.52 17.23 1.23
C ALA A 39 -13.04 16.08 0.34
N LYS A 40 -13.02 16.28 -0.96
CA LYS A 40 -13.28 15.25 -1.97
C LYS A 40 -12.04 14.38 -2.11
N VAL A 41 -12.23 13.07 -2.04
CA VAL A 41 -11.14 12.09 -2.17
C VAL A 41 -11.44 11.18 -3.35
N ARG A 42 -10.44 10.98 -4.22
CA ARG A 42 -10.49 10.08 -5.36
C ARG A 42 -9.33 9.12 -5.30
N PHE A 43 -9.62 7.83 -5.38
CA PHE A 43 -8.62 6.77 -5.43
C PHE A 43 -8.35 6.32 -6.85
N THR A 44 -7.13 5.88 -7.14
CA THR A 44 -6.77 5.30 -8.45
C THR A 44 -7.55 4.04 -8.78
N GLY A 45 -8.13 3.35 -7.80
CA GLY A 45 -9.07 2.23 -7.98
C GLY A 45 -10.44 2.62 -8.51
N GLY A 46 -10.75 3.93 -8.56
CA GLY A 46 -12.03 4.48 -9.02
C GLY A 46 -13.00 4.84 -7.89
N GLU A 47 -12.70 4.45 -6.65
CA GLU A 47 -13.52 4.81 -5.49
C GLU A 47 -13.40 6.30 -5.20
N THR A 48 -14.51 6.90 -4.73
CA THR A 48 -14.56 8.31 -4.35
C THR A 48 -15.36 8.49 -3.07
N CYS A 49 -15.01 9.49 -2.27
CA CYS A 49 -15.80 9.86 -1.09
C CYS A 49 -15.57 11.32 -0.69
N THR A 50 -16.34 11.80 0.28
CA THR A 50 -16.16 13.10 0.93
C THR A 50 -15.88 12.87 2.41
N THR A 51 -14.80 13.48 2.93
CA THR A 51 -14.34 13.27 4.32
C THR A 51 -15.28 13.89 5.35
N PRO A 52 -15.48 13.25 6.51
CA PRO A 52 -14.96 11.93 6.88
C PRO A 52 -15.74 10.80 6.23
N CYS A 53 -15.07 9.76 5.76
CA CYS A 53 -15.71 8.65 5.06
C CYS A 53 -15.01 7.31 5.30
N LYS A 54 -15.69 6.23 4.87
CA LYS A 54 -15.11 4.89 4.77
C LYS A 54 -15.36 4.35 3.38
N VAL A 55 -14.34 3.76 2.78
CA VAL A 55 -14.40 3.11 1.47
C VAL A 55 -13.86 1.68 1.59
N GLU A 56 -14.42 0.78 0.81
CA GLU A 56 -13.94 -0.60 0.77
C GLU A 56 -12.87 -0.72 -0.30
N LEU A 57 -11.62 -0.94 0.12
CA LEU A 57 -10.45 -1.05 -0.77
C LEU A 57 -9.86 -2.46 -0.75
N LYS A 58 -9.26 -2.89 -1.86
CA LYS A 58 -8.53 -4.15 -1.94
C LYS A 58 -7.23 -4.05 -1.16
N ARG A 59 -7.01 -5.00 -0.25
CA ARG A 59 -5.85 -5.02 0.66
C ARG A 59 -4.50 -5.13 -0.06
N LYS A 60 -4.46 -5.79 -1.22
CA LYS A 60 -3.23 -6.08 -1.95
C LYS A 60 -2.80 -4.99 -2.92
N ASP A 61 -3.69 -4.04 -3.25
CA ASP A 61 -3.42 -3.05 -4.26
C ASP A 61 -2.80 -1.81 -3.61
N ASP A 62 -1.68 -1.34 -4.18
CA ASP A 62 -1.18 -0.01 -3.87
C ASP A 62 -2.07 1.01 -4.59
N LEU A 63 -2.26 2.18 -3.99
CA LEU A 63 -3.19 3.18 -4.48
C LEU A 63 -2.61 4.58 -4.31
N ARG A 64 -3.14 5.51 -5.10
CA ARG A 64 -3.01 6.94 -4.86
C ARG A 64 -4.38 7.50 -4.48
N ALA A 65 -4.42 8.34 -3.46
CA ALA A 65 -5.59 9.11 -3.06
C ALA A 65 -5.33 10.59 -3.35
N ASP A 66 -6.08 11.18 -4.25
CA ASP A 66 -6.09 12.62 -4.51
C ASP A 66 -7.14 13.27 -3.61
N VAL A 67 -6.75 14.30 -2.86
CA VAL A 67 -7.58 15.00 -1.86
C VAL A 67 -7.69 16.47 -2.23
N GLU A 68 -8.90 16.94 -2.43
CA GLU A 68 -9.20 18.30 -2.88
C GLU A 68 -10.25 18.96 -1.98
N LEU A 69 -10.01 20.21 -1.60
CA LEU A 69 -10.95 21.05 -0.85
C LEU A 69 -10.80 22.50 -1.30
N ASP A 70 -11.92 23.18 -1.52
CA ASP A 70 -11.91 24.57 -1.93
C ASP A 70 -11.22 25.45 -0.90
N GLY A 71 -10.32 26.31 -1.35
CA GLY A 71 -9.51 27.17 -0.49
C GLY A 71 -8.25 26.53 0.06
N TYR A 72 -7.95 25.27 -0.30
CA TYR A 72 -6.76 24.54 0.13
C TYR A 72 -5.94 24.07 -1.07
N ASP A 73 -4.65 23.88 -0.86
CA ASP A 73 -3.80 23.28 -1.87
C ASP A 73 -4.15 21.79 -2.01
N PRO A 74 -4.28 21.26 -3.24
CA PRO A 74 -4.56 19.86 -3.44
C PRO A 74 -3.40 19.00 -2.95
N ALA A 75 -3.70 17.85 -2.37
CA ALA A 75 -2.70 16.90 -1.89
C ALA A 75 -2.97 15.51 -2.48
N TYR A 76 -1.91 14.73 -2.72
CA TYR A 76 -2.06 13.32 -3.00
C TYR A 76 -1.25 12.49 -2.03
N ILE A 77 -1.77 11.32 -1.68
CA ILE A 77 -1.16 10.40 -0.74
C ILE A 77 -0.99 9.05 -1.40
N LEU A 78 0.22 8.53 -1.40
CA LEU A 78 0.53 7.18 -1.83
C LEU A 78 0.20 6.20 -0.70
N ILE A 79 -0.63 5.22 -1.01
CA ILE A 79 -1.10 4.20 -0.08
C ILE A 79 -0.44 2.89 -0.48
N GLN A 80 0.36 2.34 0.42
CA GLN A 80 1.10 1.11 0.18
C GLN A 80 0.42 -0.07 0.86
N SER A 81 0.27 -1.16 0.12
CA SER A 81 -0.12 -2.47 0.63
C SER A 81 1.08 -3.15 1.27
N ARG A 82 0.98 -3.51 2.55
CA ARG A 82 2.04 -4.19 3.29
C ARG A 82 1.50 -5.42 4.00
N LEU A 83 2.34 -6.42 4.21
CA LEU A 83 1.98 -7.54 5.07
C LEU A 83 1.67 -7.04 6.48
N GLY A 84 0.50 -7.40 7.00
CA GLY A 84 0.09 -7.05 8.36
C GLY A 84 0.90 -7.83 9.41
N GLY A 85 1.02 -7.27 10.62
CA GLY A 85 1.80 -7.87 11.70
C GLY A 85 1.39 -9.31 12.10
N SER A 86 0.13 -9.71 11.83
CA SER A 86 -0.32 -11.08 12.04
C SER A 86 0.30 -12.10 11.08
N ALA A 87 0.78 -11.67 9.89
CA ALA A 87 1.46 -12.56 8.95
C ALA A 87 2.81 -13.04 9.48
N PHE A 88 3.53 -12.19 10.23
CA PHE A 88 4.82 -12.55 10.81
C PHE A 88 4.70 -13.60 11.92
N GLY A 89 3.61 -13.59 12.70
CA GLY A 89 3.37 -14.58 13.75
C GLY A 89 3.19 -16.00 13.18
N ASN A 90 2.55 -16.13 12.04
CA ASN A 90 2.30 -17.42 11.39
C ASN A 90 3.56 -18.03 10.74
N ILE A 91 4.48 -17.20 10.27
CA ILE A 91 5.76 -17.66 9.71
C ILE A 91 6.64 -18.27 10.81
N LEU A 92 6.68 -17.65 11.99
CA LEU A 92 7.48 -18.12 13.14
C LEU A 92 6.97 -19.44 13.74
N LEU A 93 5.66 -19.72 13.60
CA LEU A 93 5.03 -20.94 14.10
C LEU A 93 4.99 -22.11 13.09
N GLY A 94 5.76 -22.02 11.98
CA GLY A 94 5.91 -23.10 11.01
C GLY A 94 4.82 -23.15 9.91
N GLY A 95 4.03 -22.12 9.76
CA GLY A 95 2.96 -22.03 8.76
C GLY A 95 3.40 -21.55 7.36
N GLY A 96 4.59 -21.96 6.88
CA GLY A 96 5.15 -21.48 5.60
C GLY A 96 4.23 -21.63 4.39
N ILE A 97 3.42 -22.67 4.33
CA ILE A 97 2.49 -22.90 3.21
C ILE A 97 1.28 -21.95 3.29
N GLY A 98 0.75 -21.70 4.48
CA GLY A 98 -0.37 -20.74 4.68
C GLY A 98 0.04 -19.30 4.36
N ALA A 99 1.27 -18.90 4.70
CA ALA A 99 1.78 -17.56 4.43
C ALA A 99 1.93 -17.27 2.92
N VAL A 100 2.27 -18.28 2.11
CA VAL A 100 2.36 -18.14 0.63
C VAL A 100 0.98 -17.93 0.02
N VAL A 101 -0.02 -18.71 0.44
CA VAL A 101 -1.40 -18.59 -0.08
C VAL A 101 -2.03 -17.25 0.31
N ASP A 102 -1.87 -16.84 1.56
CA ASP A 102 -2.40 -15.57 2.06
C ASP A 102 -1.69 -14.36 1.44
N GLY A 103 -0.40 -14.48 1.15
CA GLY A 103 0.37 -13.46 0.43
C GLY A 103 -0.11 -13.27 -1.00
N THR A 104 -0.48 -14.35 -1.70
CA THR A 104 -1.01 -14.26 -3.09
C THR A 104 -2.41 -13.67 -3.15
N ASN A 105 -3.27 -13.97 -2.17
CA ASN A 105 -4.64 -13.46 -2.10
C ASN A 105 -4.74 -12.06 -1.49
N GLY A 106 -3.67 -11.57 -0.82
CA GLY A 106 -3.64 -10.27 -0.16
C GLY A 106 -4.49 -10.18 1.12
N SER A 107 -5.04 -11.29 1.62
CA SER A 107 -5.87 -11.30 2.84
C SER A 107 -5.06 -10.93 4.10
N SER A 108 -3.77 -11.19 4.10
CA SER A 108 -2.84 -10.80 5.15
C SER A 108 -2.28 -9.38 5.00
N ASN A 109 -2.56 -8.70 3.88
CA ASN A 109 -2.10 -7.35 3.64
C ASN A 109 -2.96 -6.31 4.38
N ARG A 110 -2.36 -5.15 4.61
CA ARG A 110 -3.00 -3.94 5.14
C ARG A 110 -2.53 -2.73 4.37
N LEU A 111 -3.43 -1.80 4.17
CA LEU A 111 -3.14 -0.53 3.52
C LEU A 111 -2.57 0.47 4.53
N TYR A 112 -1.53 1.20 4.14
CA TYR A 112 -0.86 2.21 4.95
C TYR A 112 -0.70 3.52 4.18
N PRO A 113 -0.92 4.70 4.83
CA PRO A 113 -1.27 4.89 6.25
C PRO A 113 -2.71 4.46 6.56
N LYS A 114 -2.98 3.99 7.78
CA LYS A 114 -4.33 3.63 8.23
C LYS A 114 -4.54 4.02 9.70
N PRO A 115 -5.57 4.79 10.03
CA PRO A 115 -6.43 5.54 9.10
C PRO A 115 -5.65 6.57 8.29
N LEU A 116 -6.18 7.01 7.16
CA LEU A 116 -5.69 8.17 6.44
C LEU A 116 -6.33 9.41 7.02
N ILE A 117 -5.55 10.22 7.71
CA ILE A 117 -5.98 11.52 8.24
C ILE A 117 -5.01 12.57 7.70
N VAL A 118 -5.51 13.48 6.89
CA VAL A 118 -4.70 14.54 6.26
C VAL A 118 -5.15 15.92 6.72
N LYS A 119 -4.20 16.72 7.21
CA LYS A 119 -4.40 18.16 7.41
C LYS A 119 -3.92 18.86 6.15
N LEU A 120 -4.84 19.52 5.44
CA LEU A 120 -4.55 20.25 4.21
C LEU A 120 -3.94 21.62 4.53
N ALA A 121 -3.10 22.11 3.62
CA ALA A 121 -2.50 23.43 3.69
C ALA A 121 -3.44 24.46 3.06
N PRO A 122 -3.72 25.61 3.71
CA PRO A 122 -4.47 26.68 3.09
C PRO A 122 -3.76 27.18 1.82
N LYS A 123 -4.56 27.43 0.77
CA LYS A 123 -4.01 27.85 -0.52
C LYS A 123 -3.18 29.14 -0.39
N GLY A 124 -1.94 29.08 -0.88
CA GLY A 124 -1.04 30.21 -0.86
C GLY A 124 -0.42 30.53 0.50
N SER A 125 -0.63 29.69 1.53
CA SER A 125 -0.03 29.89 2.86
C SER A 125 1.47 29.56 2.92
N GLY A 126 1.98 28.75 1.96
CA GLY A 126 3.32 28.19 2.02
C GLY A 126 3.48 27.03 3.01
N GLU A 127 2.41 26.66 3.72
CA GLU A 127 2.40 25.49 4.59
C GLU A 127 2.42 24.19 3.76
N LYS A 128 2.83 23.09 4.40
CA LYS A 128 2.77 21.76 3.79
C LYS A 128 1.64 20.94 4.39
N ALA A 129 0.92 20.20 3.55
CA ALA A 129 -0.03 19.21 4.04
C ALA A 129 0.69 18.13 4.87
N VAL A 130 0.07 17.70 5.97
CA VAL A 130 0.64 16.72 6.90
C VAL A 130 -0.32 15.57 7.15
N LEU A 131 0.25 14.39 7.40
CA LEU A 131 -0.48 13.22 7.88
C LEU A 131 -0.54 13.23 9.41
N LEU A 132 -1.71 12.93 9.92
CA LEU A 132 -1.96 12.84 11.35
C LEU A 132 -2.15 11.39 11.78
N ASP A 133 -1.90 11.11 13.06
CA ASP A 133 -2.32 9.87 13.70
C ASP A 133 -3.77 9.99 14.23
N LYS A 134 -4.27 8.90 14.80
CA LYS A 134 -5.62 8.85 15.41
C LYS A 134 -5.80 9.84 16.58
N ASP A 135 -4.72 10.29 17.19
CA ASP A 135 -4.73 11.22 18.32
C ASP A 135 -4.52 12.69 17.86
N GLY A 136 -4.50 12.90 16.51
CA GLY A 136 -4.35 14.23 15.90
C GLY A 136 -2.91 14.77 15.89
N LYS A 137 -1.91 13.94 16.24
CA LYS A 137 -0.49 14.33 16.21
C LYS A 137 0.07 14.17 14.79
N VAL A 138 0.95 15.08 14.42
CA VAL A 138 1.65 15.01 13.12
C VAL A 138 2.58 13.80 13.09
N ARG A 139 2.40 12.96 12.06
CA ARG A 139 3.26 11.79 11.78
C ARG A 139 4.40 12.15 10.83
N SER A 140 4.07 12.86 9.76
CA SER A 140 5.00 13.30 8.72
C SER A 140 4.34 14.36 7.86
N THR A 141 5.10 15.05 7.02
CA THR A 141 4.50 15.74 5.88
C THR A 141 3.99 14.71 4.88
N VAL A 142 3.01 15.09 4.05
CA VAL A 142 2.55 14.26 2.92
C VAL A 142 3.69 13.98 1.95
N GLU A 143 4.54 14.97 1.71
CA GLU A 143 5.72 14.86 0.83
C GLU A 143 6.71 13.81 1.34
N ASP A 144 7.09 13.86 2.63
CA ASP A 144 8.04 12.90 3.23
C ASP A 144 7.47 11.48 3.19
N HIS A 145 6.17 11.34 3.51
CA HIS A 145 5.50 10.05 3.40
C HIS A 145 5.56 9.50 1.98
N ASN A 146 5.15 10.29 0.99
CA ASN A 146 5.15 9.88 -0.40
C ASN A 146 6.56 9.50 -0.86
N ASN A 147 7.57 10.29 -0.52
CA ASN A 147 8.95 10.01 -0.87
C ASN A 147 9.44 8.67 -0.28
N SER A 148 8.99 8.33 0.92
CA SER A 148 9.39 7.09 1.61
C SER A 148 8.84 5.81 0.95
N VAL A 149 7.70 5.89 0.23
CA VAL A 149 7.02 4.74 -0.37
C VAL A 149 6.97 4.78 -1.90
N ARG A 150 7.34 5.92 -2.51
CA ARG A 150 7.18 6.21 -3.94
C ARG A 150 7.74 5.14 -4.85
N VAL A 151 8.98 4.71 -4.61
CA VAL A 151 9.66 3.72 -5.44
C VAL A 151 8.95 2.37 -5.43
N ASP A 152 8.44 1.96 -4.27
CA ASP A 152 7.75 0.68 -4.16
C ASP A 152 6.35 0.75 -4.77
N VAL A 153 5.60 1.80 -4.48
CA VAL A 153 4.25 2.02 -5.02
C VAL A 153 4.29 2.21 -6.54
N ALA A 154 5.31 2.88 -7.08
CA ALA A 154 5.50 3.05 -8.52
C ALA A 154 5.61 1.71 -9.29
N LYS A 155 6.10 0.64 -8.66
CA LYS A 155 6.19 -0.70 -9.27
C LYS A 155 4.83 -1.29 -9.59
N THR A 156 3.79 -0.88 -8.89
CA THR A 156 2.42 -1.42 -9.02
C THR A 156 1.46 -0.47 -9.71
N ILE A 157 1.46 0.82 -9.37
CA ILE A 157 0.56 1.80 -9.99
C ILE A 157 1.18 2.55 -11.17
N GLY A 158 2.48 2.39 -11.42
CA GLY A 158 3.23 3.09 -12.46
C GLY A 158 3.92 4.36 -11.97
N ALA A 159 5.01 4.73 -12.67
CA ALA A 159 5.85 5.86 -12.32
C ALA A 159 5.09 7.20 -12.39
N ASP A 160 4.22 7.35 -13.39
CA ASP A 160 3.46 8.59 -13.61
C ASP A 160 2.48 8.87 -12.46
N LEU A 161 1.72 7.87 -12.03
CA LEU A 161 0.77 8.02 -10.91
C LEU A 161 1.48 8.20 -9.57
N ALA A 162 2.65 7.60 -9.41
CA ALA A 162 3.47 7.78 -8.23
C ALA A 162 4.28 9.09 -8.25
N GLU A 163 4.26 9.83 -9.36
CA GLU A 163 5.13 11.00 -9.60
C GLU A 163 6.63 10.69 -9.39
N LEU A 164 7.04 9.48 -9.77
CA LEU A 164 8.44 9.11 -9.76
C LEU A 164 9.14 9.80 -10.94
N LYS A 165 9.95 10.81 -10.67
CA LYS A 165 10.77 11.43 -11.70
C LYS A 165 11.73 10.38 -12.23
N GLN A 166 11.60 10.02 -13.50
CA GLN A 166 12.61 9.22 -14.17
C GLN A 166 13.86 10.08 -14.28
N GLU A 167 14.88 9.71 -13.53
CA GLU A 167 16.23 10.23 -13.78
C GLU A 167 16.61 9.77 -15.19
N PRO A 168 17.03 10.67 -16.09
CA PRO A 168 17.41 10.25 -17.43
C PRO A 168 18.46 9.17 -17.28
N ALA A 169 18.23 8.01 -17.90
CA ALA A 169 19.16 6.89 -17.89
C ALA A 169 20.53 7.45 -18.26
N SER A 170 21.45 7.46 -17.31
CA SER A 170 22.83 7.84 -17.53
C SER A 170 23.32 6.99 -18.67
N ALA A 171 23.73 7.65 -19.75
CA ALA A 171 24.26 7.04 -20.95
C ALA A 171 25.25 5.94 -20.55
N GLU A 172 24.91 4.74 -20.93
CA GLU A 172 25.73 3.55 -20.86
C GLU A 172 27.12 3.92 -21.39
N ALA A 173 28.11 3.89 -20.52
CA ALA A 173 29.47 4.15 -20.82
C ALA A 173 29.89 3.19 -21.96
N SER A 174 30.06 3.73 -23.15
CA SER A 174 30.69 3.03 -24.26
C SER A 174 32.06 2.54 -23.79
N ASP A 175 32.20 1.24 -23.71
CA ASP A 175 33.46 0.52 -23.44
C ASP A 175 34.53 0.92 -24.52
N PRO A 176 35.66 1.48 -24.13
CA PRO A 176 36.70 1.88 -25.11
C PRO A 176 37.67 0.72 -25.40
N SER A 177 37.20 -0.53 -25.55
CA SER A 177 38.08 -1.68 -25.77
C SER A 177 38.16 -2.18 -27.21
N ASP A 178 37.71 -1.44 -28.23
CA ASP A 178 37.77 -1.88 -29.63
C ASP A 178 38.69 -1.02 -30.54
N ALA A 179 39.70 -0.37 -29.96
CA ALA A 179 40.69 0.41 -30.74
C ALA A 179 42.12 -0.10 -30.58
N ALA A 180 42.35 -1.39 -30.70
CA ALA A 180 43.73 -1.93 -30.79
C ALA A 180 43.77 -3.26 -31.53
N LYS A 181 43.42 -3.27 -32.82
CA LYS A 181 43.87 -4.32 -33.74
C LYS A 181 43.71 -3.93 -35.18
N ALA A 182 44.53 -2.98 -35.62
CA ALA A 182 44.85 -2.73 -37.04
C ALA A 182 46.25 -2.10 -37.13
N GLU A 183 47.27 -2.94 -37.06
CA GLU A 183 48.60 -2.80 -37.74
C GLU A 183 49.24 -4.18 -37.85
#